data_8b9ce6ef9d900aedac5d025deec84ed1
#
_entry.id   8b9ce6ef9d900aedac5d025deec84ed1
#
_cell.length_a   1.000
_cell.length_b   1.000
_cell.length_c   1.000
_cell.angle_alpha   90.00
_cell.angle_beta   90.00
_cell.angle_gamma   90.00
#
_symmetry.space_group_name_H-M   'P 1'
#
loop_
_entity.id
_entity.type
_entity.pdbx_description
1 polymer ?
#
loop_
_entity_poly.entity_id
_entity_poly.type
_entity_poly.pdbx_seq_one_letter_code
_entity_poly.pdbx_strand_id
1 'polypeptide(L)'
;MKILVLLDGSKWSYKAAINAIEIAQRKDAEIMIFSVIDRAETRSAAFYFCQQSNRCDLVNEHEEKIYRDLKKSIGEDLNELTLNMNRMNLKGSSKVVEGRREEEILKEFKSGDYTLVVMGAFGKRSNIRVGTLFNEISTSVNVPILILR
;
A
#
# COMPACT_ATOMS: atom_id res chain seq x y z
N MET A 1 -18.41 -2.47 10.62
CA MET A 1 -16.95 -2.30 10.66
C MET A 1 -16.42 -2.29 9.23
N LYS A 2 -15.56 -1.35 8.90
CA LYS A 2 -14.94 -1.24 7.59
C LYS A 2 -13.44 -1.02 7.75
N ILE A 3 -12.63 -1.85 7.10
CA ILE A 3 -11.18 -1.89 7.26
C ILE A 3 -10.52 -1.30 6.01
N LEU A 4 -9.61 -0.35 6.20
CA LEU A 4 -8.75 0.17 5.14
C LEU A 4 -7.38 -0.50 5.23
N VAL A 5 -6.98 -1.20 4.17
CA VAL A 5 -5.68 -1.86 4.08
C VAL A 5 -4.80 -1.12 3.09
N LEU A 6 -3.60 -0.75 3.51
CA LEU A 6 -2.63 -0.08 2.65
C LEU A 6 -1.68 -1.12 2.04
N LEU A 7 -1.74 -1.26 0.73
CA LEU A 7 -0.93 -2.21 -0.04
C LEU A 7 0.07 -1.43 -0.90
N ASP A 8 1.36 -1.70 -0.73
CA ASP A 8 2.44 -0.99 -1.43
C ASP A 8 3.32 -1.87 -2.32
N GLY A 9 2.92 -3.12 -2.52
CA GLY A 9 3.69 -4.10 -3.30
C GLY A 9 4.79 -4.80 -2.51
N SER A 10 4.97 -4.47 -1.22
CA SER A 10 5.91 -5.18 -0.35
C SER A 10 5.30 -6.46 0.21
N LYS A 11 6.16 -7.41 0.58
CA LYS A 11 5.73 -8.63 1.29
C LYS A 11 5.06 -8.32 2.62
N TRP A 12 5.44 -7.22 3.25
CA TRP A 12 4.90 -6.79 4.54
C TRP A 12 3.46 -6.31 4.41
N SER A 13 3.18 -5.50 3.39
CA SER A 13 1.83 -5.04 3.13
C SER A 13 0.91 -6.17 2.65
N TYR A 14 1.44 -7.11 1.87
CA TYR A 14 0.70 -8.31 1.48
C TYR A 14 0.30 -9.14 2.70
N LYS A 15 1.25 -9.39 3.59
CA LYS A 15 1.01 -10.10 4.85
C LYS A 15 -0.01 -9.37 5.73
N ALA A 16 0.09 -8.05 5.78
CA ALA A 16 -0.88 -7.21 6.49
C ALA A 16 -2.29 -7.36 5.89
N ALA A 17 -2.39 -7.41 4.57
CA ALA A 17 -3.66 -7.61 3.87
C ALA A 17 -4.28 -8.98 4.19
N ILE A 18 -3.49 -10.05 4.21
CA ILE A 18 -3.97 -11.38 4.61
C ILE A 18 -4.54 -11.36 6.03
N ASN A 19 -3.83 -10.74 6.97
CA ASN A 19 -4.31 -10.60 8.35
C ASN A 19 -5.60 -9.78 8.44
N ALA A 20 -5.69 -8.71 7.65
CA ALA A 20 -6.90 -7.89 7.60
C ALA A 20 -8.10 -8.67 7.06
N ILE A 21 -7.89 -9.53 6.07
CA ILE A 21 -8.93 -10.42 5.53
C ILE A 21 -9.43 -11.39 6.62
N GLU A 22 -8.53 -11.95 7.41
CA GLU A 22 -8.91 -12.82 8.54
C GLU A 22 -9.72 -12.07 9.60
N ILE A 23 -9.31 -10.84 9.92
CA ILE A 23 -10.07 -9.98 10.85
C ILE A 23 -11.45 -9.69 10.28
N ALA A 24 -11.53 -9.32 9.00
CA ALA A 24 -12.79 -9.03 8.33
C ALA A 24 -13.74 -10.22 8.35
N GLN A 25 -13.22 -11.43 8.13
CA GLN A 25 -14.00 -12.66 8.17
C GLN A 25 -14.59 -12.91 9.57
N ARG A 26 -13.78 -12.77 10.60
CA ARG A 26 -14.20 -12.99 11.99
C ARG A 26 -15.20 -11.96 12.51
N LYS A 27 -15.12 -10.74 12.00
CA LYS A 27 -15.92 -9.60 12.45
C LYS A 27 -17.07 -9.25 11.51
N ASP A 28 -17.22 -10.00 10.41
CA ASP A 28 -18.18 -9.69 9.35
C ASP A 28 -18.05 -8.24 8.88
N ALA A 29 -16.79 -7.81 8.60
CA ALA A 29 -16.46 -6.46 8.23
C ALA A 29 -16.29 -6.32 6.72
N GLU A 30 -16.48 -5.10 6.21
CA GLU A 30 -16.09 -4.73 4.86
C GLU A 30 -14.60 -4.41 4.83
N ILE A 31 -13.95 -4.65 3.68
CA ILE A 31 -12.54 -4.40 3.51
C ILE A 31 -12.28 -3.65 2.19
N MET A 32 -11.47 -2.61 2.26
CA MET A 32 -10.95 -1.89 1.11
C MET A 32 -9.44 -2.06 1.08
N ILE A 33 -8.91 -2.61 -0.01
CA ILE A 33 -7.46 -2.68 -0.23
C ILE A 33 -7.08 -1.51 -1.13
N PHE A 34 -6.27 -0.61 -0.59
CA PHE A 34 -5.95 0.67 -1.22
C PHE A 34 -4.46 0.79 -1.48
N SER A 35 -4.12 1.11 -2.72
CA SER A 35 -2.73 1.29 -3.15
C SER A 35 -2.54 2.65 -3.78
N VAL A 36 -1.42 3.30 -3.46
CA VAL A 36 -1.02 4.55 -4.09
C VAL A 36 0.31 4.34 -4.80
N ILE A 37 0.35 4.70 -6.06
CA ILE A 37 1.60 4.77 -6.84
C ILE A 37 2.05 6.23 -6.82
N ASP A 38 3.14 6.49 -6.10
CA ASP A 38 3.71 7.82 -5.96
C ASP A 38 4.91 7.95 -6.89
N ARG A 39 4.77 8.76 -7.94
CA ARG A 39 5.82 8.98 -8.93
C ARG A 39 7.05 9.64 -8.35
N ALA A 40 6.91 10.45 -7.29
CA ALA A 40 8.05 11.03 -6.59
C ALA A 40 8.89 9.93 -5.91
N GLU A 41 8.26 8.89 -5.38
CA GLU A 41 8.96 7.74 -4.81
C GLU A 41 9.67 6.91 -5.89
N THR A 42 9.02 6.65 -7.02
CA THR A 42 9.67 5.92 -8.14
C THR A 42 10.85 6.70 -8.70
N ARG A 43 10.75 8.01 -8.79
CA ARG A 43 11.84 8.89 -9.23
C ARG A 43 13.00 8.89 -8.25
N SER A 44 12.73 9.02 -6.96
CA SER A 44 13.75 8.94 -5.91
C SER A 44 14.48 7.60 -5.95
N ALA A 45 13.73 6.53 -6.22
CA ALA A 45 14.27 5.20 -6.41
C ALA A 45 15.23 5.11 -7.58
N ALA A 46 14.86 5.69 -8.71
CA ALA A 46 15.68 5.70 -9.92
C ALA A 46 16.97 6.50 -9.72
N PHE A 47 16.90 7.65 -9.05
CA PHE A 47 18.07 8.45 -8.72
C PHE A 47 19.03 7.72 -7.78
N TYR A 48 18.51 7.08 -6.74
CA TYR A 48 19.33 6.29 -5.84
C TYR A 48 20.07 5.18 -6.60
N PHE A 49 19.37 4.45 -7.46
CA PHE A 49 19.95 3.39 -8.27
C PHE A 49 21.00 3.94 -9.23
N CYS A 50 20.76 5.09 -9.87
CA CYS A 50 21.71 5.68 -10.81
C CYS A 50 23.01 6.11 -10.10
N GLN A 51 22.92 6.63 -8.88
CA GLN A 51 24.10 6.99 -8.08
C GLN A 51 24.94 5.75 -7.74
N GLN A 52 24.28 4.63 -7.42
CA GLN A 52 24.97 3.37 -7.10
C GLN A 52 25.67 2.77 -8.32
N SER A 53 25.08 2.89 -9.49
CA SER A 53 25.59 2.27 -10.73
C SER A 53 26.41 3.21 -11.61
N ASN A 54 26.54 4.51 -11.27
CA ASN A 54 27.13 5.56 -12.09
C ASN A 54 26.52 5.67 -13.50
N ARG A 55 25.23 5.32 -13.65
CA ARG A 55 24.50 5.31 -14.91
C ARG A 55 23.29 6.25 -14.87
N CYS A 56 23.53 7.52 -14.48
CA CYS A 56 22.45 8.52 -14.39
C CYS A 56 21.95 9.01 -15.75
N ASP A 57 22.64 8.68 -16.83
CA ASP A 57 22.14 8.87 -18.20
C ASP A 57 20.90 8.04 -18.51
N LEU A 58 20.67 6.94 -17.76
CA LEU A 58 19.53 6.03 -17.92
C LEU A 58 18.45 6.21 -16.84
N VAL A 59 18.48 7.32 -16.08
CA VAL A 59 17.58 7.52 -14.94
C VAL A 59 16.10 7.46 -15.33
N ASN A 60 15.73 8.02 -16.48
CA ASN A 60 14.34 7.99 -16.94
C ASN A 60 13.88 6.59 -17.30
N GLU A 61 14.75 5.79 -17.90
CA GLU A 61 14.46 4.39 -18.22
C GLU A 61 14.31 3.55 -16.95
N HIS A 62 15.16 3.79 -15.94
CA HIS A 62 15.06 3.14 -14.63
C HIS A 62 13.76 3.51 -13.92
N GLU A 63 13.37 4.78 -13.95
CA GLU A 63 12.11 5.25 -13.37
C GLU A 63 10.90 4.53 -14.00
N GLU A 64 10.85 4.45 -15.32
CA GLU A 64 9.76 3.77 -16.03
C GLU A 64 9.73 2.26 -15.72
N LYS A 65 10.89 1.62 -15.61
CA LYS A 65 10.98 0.21 -15.23
C LYS A 65 10.46 -0.02 -13.82
N ILE A 66 10.91 0.80 -12.86
CA ILE A 66 10.47 0.72 -11.46
C ILE A 66 8.95 0.91 -11.37
N TYR A 67 8.42 1.89 -12.09
CA TYR A 67 6.99 2.15 -12.15
C TYR A 67 6.20 0.93 -12.67
N ARG A 68 6.63 0.36 -13.78
CA ARG A 68 5.98 -0.81 -14.38
C ARG A 68 6.05 -2.03 -13.47
N ASP A 69 7.21 -2.29 -12.87
CA ASP A 69 7.41 -3.41 -11.96
C ASP A 69 6.53 -3.26 -10.71
N LEU A 70 6.43 -2.06 -10.16
CA LEU A 70 5.58 -1.77 -9.02
C LEU A 70 4.09 -1.98 -9.37
N LYS A 71 3.66 -1.44 -10.49
CA LYS A 71 2.27 -1.58 -10.97
C LYS A 71 1.90 -3.05 -11.19
N LYS A 72 2.80 -3.82 -11.78
CA LYS A 72 2.63 -5.26 -11.99
C LYS A 72 2.54 -6.00 -10.67
N SER A 73 3.45 -5.73 -9.73
CA SER A 73 3.48 -6.37 -8.41
C SER A 73 2.20 -6.10 -7.62
N ILE A 74 1.74 -4.86 -7.59
CA ILE A 74 0.48 -4.49 -6.94
C ILE A 74 -0.70 -5.21 -7.61
N GLY A 75 -0.74 -5.25 -8.93
CA GLY A 75 -1.80 -5.93 -9.68
C GLY A 75 -1.87 -7.42 -9.39
N GLU A 76 -0.74 -8.10 -9.32
CA GLU A 76 -0.66 -9.52 -8.95
C GLU A 76 -1.16 -9.77 -7.52
N ASP A 77 -0.71 -8.96 -6.58
CA ASP A 77 -1.15 -9.04 -5.18
C ASP A 77 -2.66 -8.81 -5.07
N LEU A 78 -3.20 -7.80 -5.75
CA LEU A 78 -4.64 -7.52 -5.73
C LEU A 78 -5.45 -8.67 -6.31
N ASN A 79 -4.98 -9.32 -7.38
CA ASN A 79 -5.67 -10.47 -7.95
C ASN A 79 -5.76 -11.63 -6.95
N GLU A 80 -4.67 -11.97 -6.29
CA GLU A 80 -4.66 -13.02 -5.28
C GLU A 80 -5.56 -12.68 -4.08
N LEU A 81 -5.46 -11.45 -3.59
CA LEU A 81 -6.26 -11.00 -2.44
C LEU A 81 -7.75 -10.97 -2.78
N THR A 82 -8.10 -10.56 -3.98
CA THR A 82 -9.50 -10.56 -4.47
C THR A 82 -10.06 -11.98 -4.52
N LEU A 83 -9.27 -12.94 -5.00
CA LEU A 83 -9.68 -14.36 -5.00
C LEU A 83 -9.92 -14.87 -3.58
N ASN A 84 -9.04 -14.52 -2.64
CA ASN A 84 -9.21 -14.89 -1.23
C ASN A 84 -10.48 -14.29 -0.62
N MET A 85 -10.75 -13.02 -0.88
CA MET A 85 -11.96 -12.36 -0.39
C MET A 85 -13.22 -13.01 -0.96
N ASN A 86 -13.21 -13.35 -2.25
CA ASN A 86 -14.35 -14.00 -2.91
C ASN A 86 -14.61 -15.40 -2.34
N ARG A 87 -13.57 -16.17 -2.07
CA ARG A 87 -13.71 -17.50 -1.44
C ARG A 87 -14.32 -17.43 -0.06
N MET A 88 -14.09 -16.37 0.66
CA MET A 88 -14.60 -16.15 2.01
C MET A 88 -15.94 -15.40 2.04
N ASN A 89 -16.51 -15.07 0.87
CA ASN A 89 -17.73 -14.27 0.71
C ASN A 89 -17.65 -12.92 1.45
N LEU A 90 -16.48 -12.30 1.46
CA LEU A 90 -16.29 -10.99 2.09
C LEU A 90 -16.75 -9.87 1.17
N LYS A 91 -17.31 -8.83 1.76
CA LYS A 91 -17.54 -7.56 1.07
C LYS A 91 -16.21 -6.82 0.98
N GLY A 92 -15.51 -7.06 -0.11
CA GLY A 92 -14.21 -6.48 -0.34
C GLY A 92 -14.17 -5.71 -1.65
N SER A 93 -13.38 -4.66 -1.67
CA SER A 93 -13.08 -3.89 -2.86
C SER A 93 -11.61 -3.49 -2.86
N SER A 94 -11.10 -3.09 -4.01
CA SER A 94 -9.73 -2.62 -4.17
C SER A 94 -9.69 -1.39 -5.05
N LYS A 95 -8.68 -0.55 -4.82
CA LYS A 95 -8.51 0.70 -5.55
C LYS A 95 -7.02 1.01 -5.67
N VAL A 96 -6.59 1.37 -6.87
CA VAL A 96 -5.22 1.85 -7.13
C VAL A 96 -5.31 3.26 -7.66
N VAL A 97 -4.59 4.19 -7.05
CA VAL A 97 -4.54 5.59 -7.47
C VAL A 97 -3.09 6.04 -7.66
N GLU A 98 -2.89 7.08 -8.46
CA GLU A 98 -1.61 7.77 -8.58
C GLU A 98 -1.70 9.13 -7.91
N GLY A 99 -0.67 9.49 -7.15
CA GLY A 99 -0.61 10.75 -6.45
C GLY A 99 0.40 10.72 -5.31
N ARG A 100 0.34 11.72 -4.45
CA ARG A 100 1.15 11.74 -3.24
C ARG A 100 0.54 10.78 -2.22
N ARG A 101 1.38 9.88 -1.72
CA ARG A 101 0.93 8.76 -0.89
C ARG A 101 0.09 9.20 0.31
N GLU A 102 0.62 10.13 1.11
CA GLU A 102 -0.07 10.61 2.30
C GLU A 102 -1.38 11.32 1.99
N GLU A 103 -1.39 12.13 0.93
CA GLU A 103 -2.58 12.88 0.52
C GLU A 103 -3.70 11.96 0.04
N GLU A 104 -3.37 10.99 -0.81
CA GLU A 104 -4.34 10.06 -1.37
C GLU A 104 -4.90 9.12 -0.30
N ILE A 105 -4.06 8.66 0.64
CA ILE A 105 -4.51 7.83 1.76
C ILE A 105 -5.48 8.61 2.65
N LEU A 106 -5.16 9.84 3.02
CA LEU A 106 -6.03 10.65 3.86
C LEU A 106 -7.34 11.02 3.15
N LYS A 107 -7.28 11.25 1.84
CA LYS A 107 -8.47 11.49 1.02
C LYS A 107 -9.41 10.28 1.02
N GLU A 108 -8.86 9.08 0.81
CA GLU A 108 -9.63 7.85 0.87
C GLU A 108 -10.20 7.61 2.27
N PHE A 109 -9.39 7.79 3.31
CA PHE A 109 -9.83 7.63 4.68
C PHE A 109 -11.01 8.54 5.02
N LYS A 110 -10.95 9.80 4.62
CA LYS A 110 -12.01 10.78 4.88
C LYS A 110 -13.27 10.51 4.08
N SER A 111 -13.16 9.89 2.91
CA SER A 111 -14.31 9.61 2.04
C SER A 111 -15.08 8.35 2.45
N GLY A 112 -14.52 7.51 3.32
CA GLY A 112 -15.13 6.27 3.78
C GLY A 112 -15.30 6.25 5.30
N ASP A 113 -16.19 5.38 5.77
CA ASP A 113 -16.46 5.20 7.21
C ASP A 113 -15.58 4.10 7.78
N TYR A 114 -14.26 4.27 7.67
CA TYR A 114 -13.30 3.28 8.15
C TYR A 114 -13.19 3.29 9.67
N THR A 115 -13.10 2.10 10.26
CA THR A 115 -12.99 1.90 11.71
C THR A 115 -11.64 1.31 12.11
N LEU A 116 -10.85 0.87 11.14
CA LEU A 116 -9.51 0.32 11.34
C LEU A 116 -8.68 0.56 10.09
N VAL A 117 -7.42 0.95 10.28
CA VAL A 117 -6.41 1.00 9.22
C VAL A 117 -5.37 -0.08 9.47
N VAL A 118 -5.00 -0.85 8.44
CA VAL A 118 -4.00 -1.92 8.54
C VAL A 118 -2.88 -1.65 7.55
N MET A 119 -1.64 -1.72 7.99
CA MET A 119 -0.47 -1.46 7.16
C MET A 119 0.70 -2.36 7.55
N GLY A 120 1.63 -2.56 6.63
CA GLY A 120 2.87 -3.27 6.90
C GLY A 120 3.89 -2.40 7.65
N ALA A 121 4.78 -3.03 8.41
CA ALA A 121 5.80 -2.34 9.20
C ALA A 121 6.93 -1.74 8.33
N PHE A 122 7.10 -2.25 7.11
CA PHE A 122 8.16 -1.81 6.19
C PHE A 122 7.61 -1.64 4.78
N GLY A 123 8.17 -0.69 4.04
CA GLY A 123 7.86 -0.50 2.63
C GLY A 123 8.56 -1.52 1.72
N LYS A 124 8.37 -1.38 0.41
CA LYS A 124 8.97 -2.27 -0.61
C LYS A 124 10.49 -2.27 -0.55
N ARG A 125 11.10 -1.19 -0.07
CA ARG A 125 12.52 -1.14 0.27
C ARG A 125 12.67 -1.38 1.76
N SER A 126 13.45 -2.41 2.11
CA SER A 126 13.66 -2.84 3.50
C SER A 126 14.26 -1.78 4.41
N ASN A 127 14.80 -0.69 3.85
CA ASN A 127 15.44 0.42 4.57
C ASN A 127 14.46 1.57 4.86
N ILE A 128 13.28 1.60 4.25
CA ILE A 128 12.29 2.65 4.51
C ILE A 128 11.38 2.14 5.62
N ARG A 129 11.60 2.63 6.82
CA ARG A 129 10.70 2.36 7.95
C ARG A 129 9.35 3.03 7.67
N VAL A 130 8.29 2.29 7.93
CA VAL A 130 6.92 2.79 7.86
C VAL A 130 6.66 3.96 8.81
N GLY A 131 7.57 4.21 9.76
CA GLY A 131 7.49 5.35 10.67
C GLY A 131 7.21 6.67 9.98
N THR A 132 7.75 6.89 8.77
CA THR A 132 7.49 8.12 8.02
C THR A 132 6.02 8.22 7.60
N LEU A 133 5.47 7.19 6.98
CA LEU A 133 4.06 7.19 6.57
C LEU A 133 3.13 7.23 7.79
N PHE A 134 3.41 6.43 8.82
CA PHE A 134 2.64 6.45 10.05
C PHE A 134 2.61 7.85 10.67
N ASN A 135 3.77 8.53 10.75
CA ASN A 135 3.83 9.89 11.28
C ASN A 135 3.04 10.90 10.44
N GLU A 136 3.03 10.73 9.13
CA GLU A 136 2.30 11.61 8.22
C GLU A 136 0.78 11.46 8.35
N ILE A 137 0.28 10.25 8.58
CA ILE A 137 -1.17 9.99 8.60
C ILE A 137 -1.77 9.91 10.02
N SER A 138 -0.98 9.59 11.05
CA SER A 138 -1.48 9.28 12.39
C SER A 138 -2.22 10.43 13.06
N THR A 139 -1.84 11.68 12.76
CA THR A 139 -2.51 12.86 13.31
C THR A 139 -3.89 13.11 12.71
N SER A 140 -4.14 12.61 11.50
CA SER A 140 -5.38 12.82 10.76
C SER A 140 -6.29 11.59 10.73
N VAL A 141 -5.78 10.45 11.16
CA VAL A 141 -6.54 9.18 11.24
C VAL A 141 -6.98 9.00 12.71
N ASN A 142 -8.27 9.09 12.93
CA ASN A 142 -8.86 9.04 14.28
C ASN A 142 -9.37 7.66 14.68
N VAL A 143 -8.88 6.62 14.02
CA VAL A 143 -9.20 5.22 14.31
C VAL A 143 -7.90 4.44 14.59
N PRO A 144 -7.96 3.25 15.20
CA PRO A 144 -6.76 2.43 15.39
C PRO A 144 -6.03 2.13 14.09
N ILE A 145 -4.70 2.12 14.16
CA ILE A 145 -3.83 1.71 13.06
C ILE A 145 -3.08 0.46 13.52
N LEU A 146 -3.32 -0.65 12.82
CA LEU A 146 -2.64 -1.92 13.08
C LEU A 146 -1.45 -2.03 12.13
N ILE A 147 -0.26 -2.15 12.71
CA ILE A 147 1.00 -2.29 11.97
C ILE A 147 1.48 -3.73 12.12
N LEU A 148 1.68 -4.42 11.02
CA LEU A 148 2.08 -5.82 10.99
C LEU A 148 3.45 -6.00 10.36
N ARG A 149 4.23 -6.91 10.89
CA ARG A 149 5.53 -7.29 10.34
C ARG A 149 5.72 -8.80 10.24
#